data_5bc9e0038d3137a2cf6f24f82d97742c
#
_entry.id   5bc9e0038d3137a2cf6f24f82d97742c
#
_cell.length_a   1.000
_cell.length_b   1.000
_cell.length_c   1.000
_cell.angle_alpha   90.00
_cell.angle_beta   90.00
_cell.angle_gamma   90.00
#
_symmetry.space_group_name_H-M   'P 1'
#
loop_
_entity.id
_entity.type
_entity.pdbx_description
1 polymer ?
#
loop_
_entity_poly.entity_id
_entity_poly.type
_entity_poly.pdbx_seq_one_letter_code
_entity_poly.pdbx_strand_id
1 'polypeptide(L)'
;MIHCNLATLLAQRHMKIAKIHQDTRISRTTLTSLAYGHAQGIQFDTLNTLCTYLNVSAADMILHLPLDITWEKETYSESNYVRYDTVFLTIKERGKEKRYPLCMETSNYGDDGTKYSVSLTFTAPKDEPEMPVASDAEVKACKEIIASLPVEFATDVSRDMMSSLSPVDPFDEENEAEVIFESPFPNLDY
;
A
#
# COMPACT_ATOMS: atom_id res chain seq x y z
N MET A 1 10.20 -7.20 -0.24
CA MET A 1 9.06 -7.01 -1.18
C MET A 1 9.47 -7.28 -2.61
N ILE A 2 8.53 -7.71 -3.47
CA ILE A 2 8.74 -7.87 -4.92
C ILE A 2 7.72 -6.98 -5.63
N HIS A 3 8.17 -6.24 -6.65
CA HIS A 3 7.32 -5.37 -7.48
C HIS A 3 7.44 -5.77 -8.95
N CYS A 4 6.31 -5.80 -9.67
CA CYS A 4 6.28 -6.00 -11.13
C CYS A 4 6.31 -4.66 -11.85
N ASN A 5 7.42 -4.36 -12.50
CA ASN A 5 7.70 -3.06 -13.14
C ASN A 5 6.99 -2.87 -14.51
N LEU A 6 5.97 -3.69 -14.81
CA LEU A 6 5.30 -3.67 -16.11
C LEU A 6 4.69 -2.29 -16.42
N ALA A 7 4.02 -1.64 -15.47
CA ALA A 7 3.39 -0.34 -15.70
C ALA A 7 4.41 0.72 -16.12
N THR A 8 5.53 0.82 -15.41
CA THR A 8 6.62 1.76 -15.71
C THR A 8 7.21 1.50 -17.09
N LEU A 9 7.48 0.21 -17.42
CA LEU A 9 8.00 -0.17 -18.73
C LEU A 9 7.05 0.17 -19.86
N LEU A 10 5.73 0.05 -19.65
CA LEU A 10 4.71 0.45 -20.61
C LEU A 10 4.64 1.97 -20.78
N ALA A 11 4.64 2.70 -19.67
CA ALA A 11 4.61 4.16 -19.68
C ALA A 11 5.84 4.74 -20.42
N GLN A 12 7.03 4.24 -20.14
CA GLN A 12 8.27 4.64 -20.82
C GLN A 12 8.23 4.42 -22.35
N ARG A 13 7.51 3.40 -22.81
CA ARG A 13 7.39 3.05 -24.24
C ARG A 13 6.10 3.56 -24.88
N HIS A 14 5.28 4.31 -24.13
CA HIS A 14 3.97 4.78 -24.57
C HIS A 14 3.05 3.65 -25.08
N MET A 15 3.17 2.47 -24.46
CA MET A 15 2.41 1.28 -24.85
C MET A 15 1.17 1.10 -23.97
N LYS A 16 0.09 0.59 -24.59
CA LYS A 16 -1.16 0.27 -23.88
C LYS A 16 -1.28 -1.24 -23.66
N ILE A 17 -1.88 -1.66 -22.55
CA ILE A 17 -2.19 -3.06 -22.22
C ILE A 17 -2.92 -3.76 -23.39
N ALA A 18 -3.85 -3.07 -24.07
CA ALA A 18 -4.58 -3.62 -25.20
C ALA A 18 -3.65 -4.07 -26.35
N LYS A 19 -2.57 -3.33 -26.61
CA LYS A 19 -1.59 -3.68 -27.66
C LYS A 19 -0.83 -4.94 -27.29
N ILE A 20 -0.36 -5.05 -26.06
CA ILE A 20 0.36 -6.25 -25.58
C ILE A 20 -0.54 -7.47 -25.61
N HIS A 21 -1.80 -7.34 -25.18
CA HIS A 21 -2.78 -8.40 -25.25
C HIS A 21 -2.95 -8.94 -26.69
N GLN A 22 -3.06 -8.04 -27.67
CA GLN A 22 -3.20 -8.42 -29.08
C GLN A 22 -1.98 -9.18 -29.60
N ASP A 23 -0.79 -8.71 -29.27
CA ASP A 23 0.47 -9.23 -29.82
C ASP A 23 0.94 -10.51 -29.12
N THR A 24 0.75 -10.61 -27.79
CA THR A 24 1.27 -11.72 -26.97
C THR A 24 0.23 -12.78 -26.62
N ARG A 25 -1.08 -12.48 -26.77
CA ARG A 25 -2.21 -13.32 -26.35
C ARG A 25 -2.33 -13.50 -24.83
N ILE A 26 -1.53 -12.82 -24.01
CA ILE A 26 -1.71 -12.78 -22.56
C ILE A 26 -3.02 -12.08 -22.27
N SER A 27 -3.82 -12.60 -21.32
CA SER A 27 -5.13 -12.02 -21.00
C SER A 27 -5.02 -10.58 -20.48
N ARG A 28 -6.02 -9.75 -20.78
CA ARG A 28 -6.06 -8.37 -20.24
C ARG A 28 -6.06 -8.35 -18.71
N THR A 29 -6.81 -9.25 -18.09
CA THR A 29 -6.87 -9.39 -16.63
C THR A 29 -5.48 -9.65 -16.06
N THR A 30 -4.72 -10.60 -16.62
CA THR A 30 -3.34 -10.88 -16.18
C THR A 30 -2.45 -9.65 -16.35
N LEU A 31 -2.50 -8.97 -17.49
CA LEU A 31 -1.68 -7.78 -17.75
C LEU A 31 -2.04 -6.63 -16.80
N THR A 32 -3.32 -6.41 -16.56
CA THR A 32 -3.83 -5.39 -15.63
C THR A 32 -3.39 -5.70 -14.20
N SER A 33 -3.57 -6.95 -13.74
CA SER A 33 -3.17 -7.39 -12.42
C SER A 33 -1.65 -7.23 -12.18
N LEU A 34 -0.83 -7.56 -13.20
CA LEU A 34 0.63 -7.35 -13.14
C LEU A 34 1.03 -5.88 -13.13
N ALA A 35 0.35 -5.05 -13.94
CA ALA A 35 0.68 -3.63 -14.06
C ALA A 35 0.28 -2.81 -12.84
N TYR A 36 -0.82 -3.18 -12.17
CA TYR A 36 -1.34 -2.43 -11.01
C TYR A 36 -1.03 -3.08 -9.66
N GLY A 37 -0.13 -4.08 -9.61
CA GLY A 37 0.35 -4.66 -8.36
C GLY A 37 -0.64 -5.58 -7.64
N HIS A 38 -1.71 -6.03 -8.30
CA HIS A 38 -2.68 -6.97 -7.71
C HIS A 38 -2.28 -8.44 -7.91
N ALA A 39 -1.21 -8.70 -8.68
CA ALA A 39 -0.75 -10.06 -8.95
C ALA A 39 0.05 -10.61 -7.77
N GLN A 40 -0.36 -11.76 -7.24
CA GLN A 40 0.39 -12.48 -6.22
C GLN A 40 1.54 -13.34 -6.78
N GLY A 41 1.67 -13.37 -8.10
CA GLY A 41 2.74 -14.11 -8.78
C GLY A 41 2.65 -14.01 -10.29
N ILE A 42 3.71 -14.46 -10.96
CA ILE A 42 3.78 -14.54 -12.41
C ILE A 42 4.30 -15.91 -12.84
N GLN A 43 3.67 -16.51 -13.84
CA GLN A 43 4.18 -17.73 -14.45
C GLN A 43 5.41 -17.43 -15.31
N PHE A 44 6.41 -18.32 -15.28
CA PHE A 44 7.66 -18.12 -16.03
C PHE A 44 7.44 -17.95 -17.54
N ASP A 45 6.46 -18.65 -18.13
CA ASP A 45 6.12 -18.49 -19.55
C ASP A 45 5.58 -17.09 -19.84
N THR A 46 4.74 -16.55 -18.95
CA THR A 46 4.22 -15.17 -19.05
C THR A 46 5.35 -14.17 -18.92
N LEU A 47 6.23 -14.35 -17.92
CA LEU A 47 7.40 -13.49 -17.71
C LEU A 47 8.32 -13.49 -18.93
N ASN A 48 8.65 -14.70 -19.44
CA ASN A 48 9.50 -14.85 -20.64
C ASN A 48 8.88 -14.17 -21.86
N THR A 49 7.57 -14.33 -22.08
CA THR A 49 6.86 -13.71 -23.19
C THR A 49 6.91 -12.18 -23.10
N LEU A 50 6.67 -11.62 -21.92
CA LEU A 50 6.73 -10.17 -21.67
C LEU A 50 8.16 -9.62 -21.84
N CYS A 51 9.16 -10.29 -21.27
CA CYS A 51 10.56 -9.90 -21.40
C CYS A 51 11.00 -9.90 -22.86
N THR A 52 10.65 -10.94 -23.62
CA THR A 52 10.98 -11.05 -25.03
C THR A 52 10.27 -9.96 -25.83
N TYR A 53 8.97 -9.76 -25.62
CA TYR A 53 8.18 -8.77 -26.36
C TYR A 53 8.65 -7.34 -26.09
N LEU A 54 8.96 -7.01 -24.83
CA LEU A 54 9.44 -5.68 -24.44
C LEU A 54 10.96 -5.50 -24.61
N ASN A 55 11.68 -6.56 -24.99
CA ASN A 55 13.14 -6.56 -25.08
C ASN A 55 13.81 -6.05 -23.79
N VAL A 56 13.46 -6.67 -22.66
CA VAL A 56 14.01 -6.39 -21.34
C VAL A 56 14.44 -7.69 -20.66
N SER A 57 15.28 -7.59 -19.65
CA SER A 57 15.62 -8.73 -18.80
C SER A 57 14.54 -9.01 -17.73
N ALA A 58 14.58 -10.19 -17.13
CA ALA A 58 13.73 -10.48 -15.97
C ALA A 58 14.02 -9.55 -14.78
N ALA A 59 15.26 -9.08 -14.63
CA ALA A 59 15.66 -8.12 -13.59
C ALA A 59 15.09 -6.70 -13.84
N ASP A 60 14.81 -6.34 -15.08
CA ASP A 60 14.12 -5.08 -15.39
C ASP A 60 12.62 -5.18 -15.12
N MET A 61 12.07 -6.41 -15.24
CA MET A 61 10.64 -6.67 -15.06
C MET A 61 10.25 -6.91 -13.61
N ILE A 62 11.11 -7.58 -12.83
CA ILE A 62 10.84 -7.96 -11.44
C ILE A 62 11.88 -7.26 -10.55
N LEU A 63 11.42 -6.29 -9.77
CA LEU A 63 12.24 -5.59 -8.81
C LEU A 63 12.13 -6.28 -7.45
N HIS A 64 13.24 -6.34 -6.71
CA HIS A 64 13.30 -6.90 -5.37
C HIS A 64 13.91 -5.90 -4.40
N LEU A 65 13.20 -5.62 -3.31
CA LEU A 65 13.70 -4.89 -2.16
C LEU A 65 13.76 -5.84 -0.96
N PRO A 66 14.92 -6.04 -0.29
CA PRO A 66 15.06 -6.95 0.85
C PRO A 66 14.44 -6.38 2.14
N LEU A 67 13.23 -5.88 2.00
CA LEU A 67 12.42 -5.24 3.01
C LEU A 67 10.97 -5.70 2.83
N ASP A 68 10.30 -6.06 3.91
CA ASP A 68 8.86 -6.31 3.92
C ASP A 68 8.20 -5.37 4.92
N ILE A 69 7.06 -4.80 4.54
CA ILE A 69 6.25 -3.89 5.35
C ILE A 69 4.84 -4.46 5.41
N THR A 70 4.29 -4.56 6.61
CA THR A 70 2.93 -5.02 6.84
C THR A 70 2.22 -4.14 7.86
N TRP A 71 0.90 -4.07 7.73
CA TRP A 71 0.00 -3.29 8.57
C TRP A 71 -0.98 -4.21 9.27
N GLU A 72 -1.09 -4.09 10.58
CA GLU A 72 -2.08 -4.79 11.39
C GLU A 72 -2.79 -3.77 12.26
N LYS A 73 -4.09 -3.92 12.50
CA LYS A 73 -4.84 -3.05 13.39
C LYS A 73 -5.59 -3.83 14.44
N GLU A 74 -5.61 -3.30 15.66
CA GLU A 74 -6.34 -3.81 16.80
C GLU A 74 -7.21 -2.68 17.36
N THR A 75 -8.51 -2.94 17.54
CA THR A 75 -9.42 -1.94 18.11
C THR A 75 -9.04 -1.65 19.54
N TYR A 76 -8.83 -0.37 19.86
CA TYR A 76 -8.52 0.11 21.20
C TYR A 76 -9.77 0.59 21.91
N SER A 77 -10.51 1.52 21.33
CA SER A 77 -11.80 1.98 21.83
C SER A 77 -12.73 2.37 20.69
N GLU A 78 -14.03 2.31 20.93
CA GLU A 78 -15.06 2.64 19.94
C GLU A 78 -16.25 3.36 20.60
N SER A 79 -16.69 4.42 19.94
CA SER A 79 -17.91 5.16 20.27
C SER A 79 -18.81 5.26 19.04
N ASN A 80 -19.97 5.89 19.18
CA ASN A 80 -20.94 6.02 18.06
C ASN A 80 -20.40 6.81 16.85
N TYR A 81 -19.37 7.64 17.04
CA TYR A 81 -18.87 8.56 15.99
C TYR A 81 -17.37 8.43 15.73
N VAL A 82 -16.61 7.91 16.70
CA VAL A 82 -15.15 7.81 16.61
C VAL A 82 -14.71 6.46 17.09
N ARG A 83 -13.81 5.83 16.32
CA ARG A 83 -13.13 4.60 16.67
C ARG A 83 -11.63 4.86 16.71
N TYR A 84 -11.00 4.37 17.77
CA TYR A 84 -9.54 4.35 17.90
C TYR A 84 -9.02 2.93 17.74
N ASP A 85 -8.05 2.76 16.85
CA ASP A 85 -7.33 1.50 16.67
C ASP A 85 -5.85 1.71 16.91
N THR A 86 -5.17 0.73 17.53
CA THR A 86 -3.72 0.64 17.51
C THR A 86 -3.31 -0.01 16.21
N VAL A 87 -2.55 0.68 15.40
CA VAL A 87 -1.98 0.17 14.16
C VAL A 87 -0.53 -0.23 14.41
N PHE A 88 -0.18 -1.43 14.03
CA PHE A 88 1.18 -1.92 14.09
C PHE A 88 1.77 -1.97 12.69
N LEU A 89 2.68 -1.04 12.43
CA LEU A 89 3.54 -1.10 11.25
C LEU A 89 4.73 -2.00 11.55
N THR A 90 4.80 -3.13 10.87
CA THR A 90 5.91 -4.07 11.00
C THR A 90 6.83 -3.96 9.81
N ILE A 91 8.11 -3.67 10.09
CA ILE A 91 9.17 -3.61 9.09
C ILE A 91 10.12 -4.77 9.33
N LYS A 92 10.28 -5.62 8.30
CA LYS A 92 11.19 -6.76 8.33
C LYS A 92 12.28 -6.59 7.29
N GLU A 93 13.52 -6.50 7.76
CA GLU A 93 14.70 -6.36 6.92
C GLU A 93 15.72 -7.46 7.25
N ARG A 94 16.11 -8.26 6.24
CA ARG A 94 17.15 -9.31 6.38
C ARG A 94 16.94 -10.22 7.60
N GLY A 95 15.68 -10.58 7.87
CA GLY A 95 15.31 -11.44 8.99
C GLY A 95 15.24 -10.75 10.35
N LYS A 96 15.53 -9.46 10.45
CA LYS A 96 15.24 -8.62 11.62
C LYS A 96 13.87 -7.99 11.44
N GLU A 97 13.06 -8.07 12.49
CA GLU A 97 11.72 -7.52 12.50
C GLU A 97 11.62 -6.43 13.56
N LYS A 98 10.97 -5.33 13.22
CA LYS A 98 10.67 -4.24 14.13
C LYS A 98 9.23 -3.79 13.94
N ARG A 99 8.53 -3.64 15.04
CA ARG A 99 7.11 -3.27 15.10
C ARG A 99 6.97 -1.89 15.70
N TYR A 100 6.25 -1.01 15.03
CA TYR A 100 6.04 0.38 15.41
C TYR A 100 4.55 0.61 15.69
N PRO A 101 4.16 0.93 16.92
CA PRO A 101 2.78 1.29 17.21
C PRO A 101 2.46 2.71 16.72
N LEU A 102 1.32 2.86 16.06
CA LEU A 102 0.69 4.10 15.67
C LEU A 102 -0.74 4.14 16.18
N CYS A 103 -1.27 5.34 16.37
CA CYS A 103 -2.68 5.54 16.66
C CYS A 103 -3.43 5.83 15.36
N MET A 104 -4.56 5.17 15.18
CA MET A 104 -5.49 5.45 14.09
C MET A 104 -6.82 5.90 14.67
N GLU A 105 -7.26 7.08 14.24
CA GLU A 105 -8.59 7.59 14.51
C GLU A 105 -9.43 7.45 13.23
N THR A 106 -10.58 6.83 13.36
CA THR A 106 -11.58 6.74 12.29
C THR A 106 -12.84 7.41 12.76
N SER A 107 -13.26 8.47 12.09
CA SER A 107 -14.52 9.16 12.35
C SER A 107 -15.46 9.07 11.15
N ASN A 108 -16.75 8.89 11.43
CA ASN A 108 -17.82 8.97 10.44
C ASN A 108 -18.49 10.34 10.59
N TYR A 109 -18.47 11.14 9.53
CA TYR A 109 -19.03 12.51 9.53
C TYR A 109 -20.16 12.74 8.52
N GLY A 110 -20.50 11.72 7.72
CA GLY A 110 -21.63 11.77 6.79
C GLY A 110 -22.95 11.48 7.49
N ASP A 111 -23.99 12.26 7.20
CA ASP A 111 -25.35 12.05 7.73
C ASP A 111 -25.93 10.70 7.29
N ASP A 112 -25.46 10.15 6.17
CA ASP A 112 -25.86 8.88 5.57
C ASP A 112 -24.91 7.71 5.91
N GLY A 113 -23.85 7.97 6.70
CA GLY A 113 -22.88 6.95 7.07
C GLY A 113 -21.87 6.60 5.95
N THR A 114 -21.76 7.41 4.90
CA THR A 114 -20.90 7.13 3.73
C THR A 114 -19.60 7.92 3.73
N LYS A 115 -19.37 8.82 4.70
CA LYS A 115 -18.18 9.67 4.75
C LYS A 115 -17.33 9.37 5.97
N TYR A 116 -16.06 9.02 5.72
CA TYR A 116 -15.10 8.67 6.75
C TYR A 116 -13.87 9.56 6.68
N SER A 117 -13.35 9.92 7.85
CA SER A 117 -12.00 10.47 8.00
C SER A 117 -11.15 9.47 8.77
N VAL A 118 -10.00 9.13 8.23
CA VAL A 118 -9.01 8.23 8.84
C VAL A 118 -7.74 9.03 9.05
N SER A 119 -7.30 9.20 10.29
CA SER A 119 -6.04 9.85 10.65
C SER A 119 -5.11 8.85 11.32
N LEU A 120 -3.92 8.66 10.74
CA LEU A 120 -2.87 7.80 11.27
C LEU A 120 -1.73 8.66 11.83
N THR A 121 -1.40 8.49 13.11
CA THR A 121 -0.38 9.32 13.80
C THR A 121 0.54 8.49 14.70
N PHE A 122 1.70 9.06 15.02
CA PHE A 122 2.60 8.52 16.05
C PHE A 122 2.34 9.08 17.44
N THR A 123 1.32 9.91 17.62
CA THR A 123 0.97 10.53 18.88
C THR A 123 -0.37 10.02 19.36
N ALA A 124 -0.47 9.73 20.66
CA ALA A 124 -1.74 9.35 21.26
C ALA A 124 -2.76 10.50 21.16
N PRO A 125 -4.04 10.20 20.83
CA PRO A 125 -5.11 11.19 20.84
C PRO A 125 -5.30 11.79 22.25
N LYS A 126 -5.83 13.01 22.32
CA LYS A 126 -6.08 13.67 23.62
C LYS A 126 -7.09 12.91 24.47
N ASP A 127 -8.06 12.27 23.81
CA ASP A 127 -9.13 11.52 24.47
C ASP A 127 -8.68 10.12 24.88
N GLU A 128 -7.58 9.61 24.31
CA GLU A 128 -7.00 8.29 24.60
C GLU A 128 -5.47 8.40 24.82
N PRO A 129 -5.03 9.12 25.88
CA PRO A 129 -3.62 9.41 26.07
C PRO A 129 -2.76 8.19 26.46
N GLU A 130 -3.40 7.08 26.83
CA GLU A 130 -2.73 5.83 27.23
C GLU A 130 -2.54 4.86 26.05
N MET A 131 -2.97 5.24 24.84
CA MET A 131 -2.71 4.41 23.65
C MET A 131 -1.20 4.20 23.45
N PRO A 132 -0.78 2.98 23.10
CA PRO A 132 0.62 2.69 22.85
C PRO A 132 1.12 3.47 21.65
N VAL A 133 2.25 4.15 21.80
CA VAL A 133 2.93 4.91 20.75
C VAL A 133 4.41 4.58 20.70
N ALA A 134 5.00 4.75 19.53
CA ALA A 134 6.44 4.60 19.36
C ALA A 134 7.21 5.75 20.03
N SER A 135 8.40 5.48 20.54
CA SER A 135 9.31 6.52 21.04
C SER A 135 9.82 7.42 19.90
N ASP A 136 10.26 8.63 20.20
CA ASP A 136 10.78 9.57 19.20
C ASP A 136 11.90 9.00 18.35
N ALA A 137 12.77 8.17 18.93
CA ALA A 137 13.84 7.49 18.19
C ALA A 137 13.28 6.45 17.20
N GLU A 138 12.24 5.74 17.59
CA GLU A 138 11.54 4.78 16.73
C GLU A 138 10.76 5.46 15.63
N VAL A 139 10.06 6.55 15.94
CA VAL A 139 9.36 7.38 14.96
C VAL A 139 10.33 7.87 13.88
N LYS A 140 11.49 8.43 14.31
CA LYS A 140 12.52 8.89 13.40
C LYS A 140 13.04 7.76 12.50
N ALA A 141 13.42 6.62 13.07
CA ALA A 141 13.92 5.48 12.33
C ALA A 141 12.88 4.92 11.34
N CYS A 142 11.60 4.82 11.76
CA CYS A 142 10.51 4.39 10.90
C CYS A 142 10.32 5.33 9.69
N LYS A 143 10.24 6.64 9.95
CA LYS A 143 10.09 7.65 8.89
C LYS A 143 11.26 7.66 7.91
N GLU A 144 12.49 7.49 8.38
CA GLU A 144 13.67 7.40 7.51
C GLU A 144 13.60 6.18 6.58
N ILE A 145 13.18 5.02 7.08
CA ILE A 145 13.02 3.80 6.26
C ILE A 145 11.94 4.03 5.19
N ILE A 146 10.75 4.49 5.59
CA ILE A 146 9.64 4.72 4.65
C ILE A 146 10.02 5.77 3.61
N ALA A 147 10.66 6.88 4.02
CA ALA A 147 11.09 7.94 3.11
C ALA A 147 12.17 7.48 2.10
N SER A 148 12.92 6.43 2.43
CA SER A 148 13.96 5.87 1.56
C SER A 148 13.44 4.87 0.53
N LEU A 149 12.15 4.51 0.57
CA LEU A 149 11.57 3.57 -0.39
C LEU A 149 11.64 4.12 -1.82
N PRO A 150 12.05 3.30 -2.80
CA PRO A 150 11.83 3.64 -4.21
C PRO A 150 10.34 3.84 -4.49
N VAL A 151 10.02 4.74 -5.43
CA VAL A 151 8.64 5.16 -5.70
C VAL A 151 7.70 3.99 -6.02
N GLU A 152 8.18 2.98 -6.73
CA GLU A 152 7.41 1.79 -7.09
C GLU A 152 6.96 1.01 -5.82
N PHE A 153 7.87 0.85 -4.87
CA PHE A 153 7.58 0.18 -3.60
C PHE A 153 6.77 1.07 -2.65
N ALA A 154 7.00 2.37 -2.63
CA ALA A 154 6.20 3.31 -1.86
C ALA A 154 4.73 3.26 -2.29
N THR A 155 4.45 3.20 -3.61
CA THR A 155 3.10 3.04 -4.15
C THR A 155 2.44 1.74 -3.69
N ASP A 156 3.17 0.62 -3.70
CA ASP A 156 2.63 -0.67 -3.22
C ASP A 156 2.33 -0.60 -1.71
N VAL A 157 3.25 -0.06 -0.91
CA VAL A 157 3.07 0.11 0.55
C VAL A 157 1.90 1.03 0.86
N SER A 158 1.72 2.12 0.12
CA SER A 158 0.58 3.04 0.27
C SER A 158 -0.74 2.32 -0.02
N ARG A 159 -0.81 1.56 -1.11
CA ARG A 159 -1.99 0.77 -1.46
C ARG A 159 -2.33 -0.26 -0.38
N ASP A 160 -1.33 -1.01 0.10
CA ASP A 160 -1.51 -2.00 1.16
C ASP A 160 -1.97 -1.34 2.47
N MET A 161 -1.42 -0.16 2.80
CA MET A 161 -1.86 0.64 3.93
C MET A 161 -3.33 1.02 3.81
N MET A 162 -3.73 1.61 2.69
CA MET A 162 -5.11 2.01 2.44
C MET A 162 -6.07 0.82 2.51
N SER A 163 -5.75 -0.28 1.83
CA SER A 163 -6.59 -1.49 1.82
C SER A 163 -6.73 -2.12 3.21
N SER A 164 -5.64 -2.12 4.01
CA SER A 164 -5.64 -2.75 5.34
C SER A 164 -6.29 -1.90 6.42
N LEU A 165 -6.21 -0.58 6.31
CA LEU A 165 -6.60 0.36 7.37
C LEU A 165 -7.92 1.08 7.09
N SER A 166 -8.35 1.19 5.85
CA SER A 166 -9.64 1.83 5.51
C SER A 166 -10.82 1.12 6.19
N PRO A 167 -11.83 1.86 6.62
CA PRO A 167 -13.08 1.30 7.16
C PRO A 167 -13.94 0.62 6.08
N VAL A 168 -13.71 0.98 4.82
CA VAL A 168 -14.37 0.43 3.63
C VAL A 168 -13.30 0.11 2.59
N ASP A 169 -13.57 -0.76 1.64
CA ASP A 169 -12.63 -1.02 0.54
C ASP A 169 -12.52 0.22 -0.37
N PRO A 170 -11.41 0.96 -0.36
CA PRO A 170 -11.26 2.18 -1.14
C PRO A 170 -11.11 1.92 -2.65
N PHE A 171 -10.97 0.65 -3.05
CA PHE A 171 -10.79 0.22 -4.45
C PHE A 171 -12.02 -0.50 -5.01
N ASP A 172 -13.10 -0.61 -4.23
CA ASP A 172 -14.39 -1.15 -4.69
C ASP A 172 -15.15 -0.08 -5.46
N GLU A 173 -15.26 -0.24 -6.78
CA GLU A 173 -15.96 0.70 -7.67
C GLU A 173 -17.48 0.78 -7.40
N GLU A 174 -18.06 -0.21 -6.70
CA GLU A 174 -19.48 -0.20 -6.30
C GLU A 174 -19.71 0.54 -4.97
N ASN A 175 -18.63 0.88 -4.27
CA ASN A 175 -18.69 1.55 -2.98
C ASN A 175 -18.72 3.08 -3.18
N GLU A 176 -19.85 3.71 -2.86
CA GLU A 176 -20.01 5.17 -2.92
C GLU A 176 -19.42 5.91 -1.70
N ALA A 177 -18.74 5.21 -0.79
CA ALA A 177 -18.18 5.83 0.40
C ALA A 177 -16.97 6.71 0.08
N GLU A 178 -16.95 7.91 0.64
CA GLU A 178 -15.82 8.84 0.59
C GLU A 178 -14.93 8.64 1.81
N VAL A 179 -13.64 8.38 1.59
CA VAL A 179 -12.66 8.23 2.67
C VAL A 179 -11.56 9.28 2.50
N ILE A 180 -11.42 10.15 3.50
CA ILE A 180 -10.28 11.06 3.60
C ILE A 180 -9.24 10.37 4.48
N PHE A 181 -8.04 10.13 3.96
CA PHE A 181 -6.97 9.44 4.67
C PHE A 181 -5.78 10.38 4.89
N GLU A 182 -5.38 10.56 6.14
CA GLU A 182 -4.20 11.33 6.55
C GLU A 182 -3.15 10.40 7.14
N SER A 183 -1.94 10.46 6.63
CA SER A 183 -0.81 9.61 7.01
C SER A 183 0.38 10.45 7.50
N PRO A 184 1.18 9.95 8.47
CA PRO A 184 2.41 10.63 8.90
C PRO A 184 3.58 10.42 7.92
N PHE A 185 3.35 9.81 6.75
CA PHE A 185 4.34 9.47 5.75
C PHE A 185 4.05 10.20 4.42
N PRO A 186 4.68 11.36 4.15
CA PRO A 186 4.38 12.18 2.98
C PRO A 186 4.57 11.48 1.62
N ASN A 187 5.44 10.47 1.55
CA ASN A 187 5.65 9.70 0.32
C ASN A 187 4.67 8.52 0.14
N LEU A 188 3.75 8.34 1.08
CA LEU A 188 2.65 7.37 1.00
C LEU A 188 1.27 8.07 0.87
N ASP A 189 1.23 9.41 0.73
CA ASP A 189 -0.01 10.13 0.52
C ASP A 189 -0.53 9.93 -0.91
N TYR A 190 -1.86 9.80 -1.05
CA TYR A 190 -2.60 9.66 -2.29
C TYR A 190 -3.38 10.92 -2.60
#